data_07c930d1f219ed8d0b9f3a5162b92439
#
_entry.id   07c930d1f219ed8d0b9f3a5162b92439
#
_cell.length_a   1.000
_cell.length_b   1.000
_cell.length_c   1.000
_cell.angle_alpha   90.00
_cell.angle_beta   90.00
_cell.angle_gamma   90.00
#
_symmetry.space_group_name_H-M   'P 1'
#
loop_
_entity.id
_entity.type
_entity.pdbx_description
1 polymer ?
#
loop_
_entity_poly.entity_id
_entity_poly.type
_entity_poly.pdbx_seq_one_letter_code
_entity_poly.pdbx_strand_id
1 'polypeptide(L)'
;MAQQPAVKAPPADHPKELPWRLAGWWSRVGAQLLDLLFVWLPASALLVGPILAAEAARDGSGAETAWLIVAIVATFVAIGVHLFYAPLLMKRKGKHNGQSLGKQICGIRVIRADGDPMRFSDAAMRQIIYKSFGLLVASTFIPIFPWILDYLWPTWDEQHRALHDLAADTRVVSA
;
A
#
# COMPACT_ATOMS: atom_id res chain seq x y z
N MET A 1 30.49 52.53 23.21
CA MET A 1 29.96 51.44 22.37
C MET A 1 29.56 50.30 23.29
N ALA A 2 28.27 50.12 23.55
CA ALA A 2 27.78 49.05 24.37
C ALA A 2 27.61 47.77 23.50
N GLN A 3 28.32 46.72 23.85
CA GLN A 3 28.14 45.39 23.21
C GLN A 3 26.77 44.86 23.54
N GLN A 4 25.94 44.61 22.52
CA GLN A 4 24.70 43.86 22.68
C GLN A 4 25.02 42.40 23.12
N PRO A 5 24.33 41.89 24.15
CA PRO A 5 24.50 40.49 24.56
C PRO A 5 24.08 39.59 23.41
N ALA A 6 24.94 38.60 23.08
CA ALA A 6 24.64 37.57 22.10
C ALA A 6 23.36 36.83 22.48
N VAL A 7 22.35 36.93 21.64
CA VAL A 7 21.12 36.15 21.77
C VAL A 7 21.50 34.67 21.57
N LYS A 8 21.47 33.93 22.65
CA LYS A 8 21.71 32.48 22.64
C LYS A 8 20.63 31.84 21.78
N ALA A 9 21.01 31.23 20.64
CA ALA A 9 20.10 30.44 19.84
C ALA A 9 19.38 29.39 20.72
N PRO A 10 18.07 29.21 20.59
CA PRO A 10 17.39 28.17 21.35
C PRO A 10 17.96 26.80 21.00
N PRO A 11 18.04 25.88 21.97
CA PRO A 11 18.54 24.53 21.73
C PRO A 11 17.74 23.84 20.64
N ALA A 12 18.43 23.25 19.66
CA ALA A 12 17.87 22.64 18.46
C ALA A 12 17.18 21.27 18.70
N ASP A 13 16.81 20.96 19.94
CA ASP A 13 16.41 19.61 20.36
C ASP A 13 15.01 19.55 21.01
N HIS A 14 14.03 20.23 20.42
CA HIS A 14 12.66 19.79 20.61
C HIS A 14 12.25 18.96 19.39
N PRO A 15 11.86 17.67 19.58
CA PRO A 15 11.21 16.92 18.51
C PRO A 15 10.06 17.80 18.01
N LYS A 16 10.09 18.20 16.72
CA LYS A 16 8.96 18.92 16.13
C LYS A 16 7.73 18.06 16.35
N GLU A 17 6.86 18.47 17.27
CA GLU A 17 5.58 17.79 17.47
C GLU A 17 4.90 17.72 16.09
N LEU A 18 4.76 16.50 15.60
CA LEU A 18 4.11 16.30 14.31
C LEU A 18 2.65 16.71 14.48
N PRO A 19 2.09 17.52 13.57
CA PRO A 19 0.71 18.01 13.67
C PRO A 19 -0.34 16.90 13.52
N TRP A 20 0.09 15.65 13.43
CA TRP A 20 -0.75 14.45 13.27
C TRP A 20 -0.27 13.31 14.16
N ARG A 21 -1.21 12.47 14.60
CA ARG A 21 -0.91 11.24 15.33
C ARG A 21 -0.52 10.14 14.35
N LEU A 22 0.63 9.51 14.58
CA LEU A 22 1.07 8.36 13.80
C LEU A 22 0.11 7.17 14.02
N ALA A 23 -0.19 6.43 12.94
CA ALA A 23 -1.00 5.24 13.03
C ALA A 23 -0.24 4.10 13.71
N GLY A 24 -0.89 3.43 14.65
CA GLY A 24 -0.34 2.25 15.31
C GLY A 24 -0.14 1.08 14.35
N TRP A 25 0.74 0.15 14.72
CA TRP A 25 1.04 -1.03 13.90
C TRP A 25 -0.21 -1.89 13.63
N TRP A 26 -1.02 -2.17 14.65
CA TRP A 26 -2.24 -2.99 14.51
C TRP A 26 -3.28 -2.39 13.56
N SER A 27 -3.45 -1.08 13.56
CA SER A 27 -4.37 -0.42 12.61
C SER A 27 -3.89 -0.54 11.16
N ARG A 28 -2.57 -0.57 10.93
CA ARG A 28 -1.97 -0.81 9.61
C ARG A 28 -2.16 -2.27 9.16
N VAL A 29 -1.92 -3.22 10.07
CA VAL A 29 -2.15 -4.65 9.80
C VAL A 29 -3.63 -4.90 9.50
N GLY A 30 -4.54 -4.39 10.33
CA GLY A 30 -5.98 -4.51 10.10
C GLY A 30 -6.42 -3.91 8.77
N ALA A 31 -5.94 -2.72 8.43
CA ALA A 31 -6.23 -2.08 7.15
C ALA A 31 -5.72 -2.91 5.96
N GLN A 32 -4.53 -3.50 6.08
CA GLN A 32 -3.97 -4.33 5.03
C GLN A 32 -4.73 -5.64 4.84
N LEU A 33 -5.15 -6.28 5.93
CA LEU A 33 -5.97 -7.51 5.88
C LEU A 33 -7.34 -7.23 5.23
N LEU A 34 -7.97 -6.11 5.57
CA LEU A 34 -9.21 -5.69 4.93
C LEU A 34 -9.01 -5.38 3.44
N ASP A 35 -7.96 -4.66 3.07
CA ASP A 35 -7.63 -4.38 1.67
C ASP A 35 -7.36 -5.69 0.90
N LEU A 36 -6.67 -6.64 1.52
CA LEU A 36 -6.44 -7.96 0.96
C LEU A 36 -7.77 -8.69 0.70
N LEU A 37 -8.68 -8.67 1.66
CA LEU A 37 -10.01 -9.27 1.54
C LEU A 37 -10.80 -8.65 0.39
N PHE A 38 -10.86 -7.31 0.30
CA PHE A 38 -11.58 -6.60 -0.75
C PHE A 38 -11.02 -6.82 -2.15
N VAL A 39 -9.74 -7.09 -2.28
CA VAL A 39 -9.09 -7.34 -3.58
C VAL A 39 -9.08 -8.83 -3.92
N TRP A 40 -8.66 -9.69 -2.98
CA TRP A 40 -8.44 -11.11 -3.28
C TRP A 40 -9.72 -11.95 -3.35
N LEU A 41 -10.77 -11.62 -2.60
CA LEU A 41 -12.03 -12.35 -2.70
C LEU A 41 -12.66 -12.25 -4.09
N PRO A 42 -12.87 -11.04 -4.67
CA PRO A 42 -13.37 -10.93 -6.04
C PRO A 42 -12.38 -11.49 -7.07
N ALA A 43 -11.07 -11.26 -6.89
CA ALA A 43 -10.07 -11.75 -7.82
C ALA A 43 -10.02 -13.28 -7.86
N SER A 44 -10.14 -13.98 -6.72
CA SER A 44 -10.17 -15.44 -6.68
C SER A 44 -11.38 -16.02 -7.41
N ALA A 45 -12.55 -15.40 -7.27
CA ALA A 45 -13.73 -15.82 -8.01
C ALA A 45 -13.56 -15.68 -9.53
N LEU A 46 -12.93 -14.57 -9.96
CA LEU A 46 -12.62 -14.33 -11.38
C LEU A 46 -11.60 -15.32 -11.94
N LEU A 47 -10.68 -15.84 -11.13
CA LEU A 47 -9.65 -16.77 -11.56
C LEU A 47 -10.13 -18.22 -11.51
N VAL A 48 -10.74 -18.62 -10.41
CA VAL A 48 -11.15 -20.02 -10.17
C VAL A 48 -12.31 -20.42 -11.06
N GLY A 49 -13.28 -19.53 -11.28
CA GLY A 49 -14.47 -19.85 -12.10
C GLY A 49 -14.13 -20.31 -13.53
N PRO A 50 -13.38 -19.53 -14.32
CA PRO A 50 -13.00 -19.94 -15.66
C PRO A 50 -12.10 -21.18 -15.72
N ILE A 51 -11.24 -21.39 -14.73
CA ILE A 51 -10.39 -22.60 -14.65
C ILE A 51 -11.27 -23.85 -14.44
N LEU A 52 -12.22 -23.80 -13.51
CA LEU A 52 -13.13 -24.91 -13.27
C LEU A 52 -14.05 -25.16 -14.49
N ALA A 53 -14.47 -24.09 -15.18
CA ALA A 53 -15.24 -24.22 -16.40
C ALA A 53 -14.43 -24.85 -17.56
N ALA A 54 -13.14 -24.49 -17.68
CA ALA A 54 -12.24 -25.13 -18.65
C ALA A 54 -12.05 -26.61 -18.37
N GLU A 55 -11.89 -26.98 -17.09
CA GLU A 55 -11.76 -28.37 -16.67
C GLU A 55 -13.03 -29.19 -16.99
N ALA A 56 -14.21 -28.61 -16.70
CA ALA A 56 -15.49 -29.24 -16.99
C ALA A 56 -15.78 -29.39 -18.50
N ALA A 57 -15.19 -28.54 -19.33
CA ALA A 57 -15.37 -28.53 -20.80
C ALA A 57 -14.34 -29.40 -21.55
N ARG A 58 -13.61 -30.31 -20.86
CA ARG A 58 -12.67 -31.25 -21.48
C ARG A 58 -13.35 -32.43 -22.19
N ASP A 59 -14.40 -32.14 -22.93
CA ASP A 59 -15.21 -33.11 -23.69
C ASP A 59 -14.86 -33.16 -25.18
N GLY A 60 -13.84 -32.41 -25.61
CA GLY A 60 -13.43 -32.28 -27.00
C GLY A 60 -14.25 -31.28 -27.81
N SER A 61 -15.16 -30.53 -27.20
CA SER A 61 -16.01 -29.53 -27.86
C SER A 61 -15.26 -28.26 -28.30
N GLY A 62 -14.00 -28.07 -27.87
CA GLY A 62 -13.22 -26.85 -28.04
C GLY A 62 -13.56 -25.74 -27.04
N ALA A 63 -14.58 -25.92 -26.21
CA ALA A 63 -14.95 -24.96 -25.16
C ALA A 63 -13.87 -24.78 -24.10
N GLU A 64 -13.06 -25.80 -23.85
CA GLU A 64 -11.87 -25.72 -22.98
C GLU A 64 -10.95 -24.55 -23.37
N THR A 65 -10.61 -24.45 -24.66
CA THR A 65 -9.74 -23.37 -25.16
C THR A 65 -10.34 -21.98 -24.92
N ALA A 66 -11.65 -21.83 -25.12
CA ALA A 66 -12.34 -20.56 -24.85
C ALA A 66 -12.27 -20.18 -23.37
N TRP A 67 -12.48 -21.12 -22.46
CA TRP A 67 -12.40 -20.89 -21.02
C TRP A 67 -10.97 -20.61 -20.55
N LEU A 68 -9.96 -21.22 -21.14
CA LEU A 68 -8.55 -20.89 -20.86
C LEU A 68 -8.20 -19.46 -21.29
N ILE A 69 -8.71 -18.99 -22.46
CA ILE A 69 -8.54 -17.60 -22.85
C ILE A 69 -9.21 -16.66 -21.84
N VAL A 70 -10.43 -16.98 -21.39
CA VAL A 70 -11.12 -16.21 -20.34
C VAL A 70 -10.30 -16.19 -19.05
N ALA A 71 -9.71 -17.30 -18.63
CA ALA A 71 -8.85 -17.37 -17.44
C ALA A 71 -7.60 -16.51 -17.57
N ILE A 72 -6.96 -16.48 -18.75
CA ILE A 72 -5.80 -15.61 -19.02
C ILE A 72 -6.21 -14.13 -18.91
N VAL A 73 -7.30 -13.73 -19.57
CA VAL A 73 -7.80 -12.36 -19.50
C VAL A 73 -8.17 -11.97 -18.06
N ALA A 74 -8.86 -12.84 -17.35
CA ALA A 74 -9.22 -12.65 -15.94
C ALA A 74 -7.97 -12.47 -15.04
N THR A 75 -6.89 -13.19 -15.34
CA THR A 75 -5.60 -13.04 -14.63
C THR A 75 -5.03 -11.63 -14.80
N PHE A 76 -4.99 -11.12 -16.04
CA PHE A 76 -4.51 -9.75 -16.29
C PHE A 76 -5.39 -8.70 -15.63
N VAL A 77 -6.71 -8.89 -15.65
CA VAL A 77 -7.66 -8.02 -14.94
C VAL A 77 -7.41 -8.05 -13.45
N ALA A 78 -7.25 -9.22 -12.84
CA ALA A 78 -6.98 -9.37 -11.41
C ALA A 78 -5.65 -8.70 -11.00
N ILE A 79 -4.59 -8.84 -11.81
CA ILE A 79 -3.31 -8.15 -11.60
C ILE A 79 -3.52 -6.62 -11.68
N GLY A 80 -4.24 -6.14 -12.70
CA GLY A 80 -4.55 -4.72 -12.84
C GLY A 80 -5.31 -4.18 -11.63
N VAL A 81 -6.34 -4.87 -11.18
CA VAL A 81 -7.09 -4.50 -9.97
C VAL A 81 -6.15 -4.45 -8.76
N HIS A 82 -5.34 -5.48 -8.55
CA HIS A 82 -4.39 -5.53 -7.43
C HIS A 82 -3.42 -4.34 -7.42
N LEU A 83 -2.85 -4.00 -8.56
CA LEU A 83 -1.87 -2.92 -8.66
C LEU A 83 -2.52 -1.53 -8.53
N PHE A 84 -3.68 -1.31 -9.13
CA PHE A 84 -4.29 0.02 -9.24
C PHE A 84 -5.36 0.32 -8.18
N TYR A 85 -5.90 -0.68 -7.47
CA TYR A 85 -6.89 -0.50 -6.42
C TYR A 85 -6.49 0.59 -5.42
N ALA A 86 -5.37 0.42 -4.74
CA ALA A 86 -4.92 1.36 -3.73
C ALA A 86 -4.56 2.74 -4.30
N PRO A 87 -3.75 2.88 -5.39
CA PRO A 87 -3.46 4.17 -5.99
C PRO A 87 -4.69 4.95 -6.44
N LEU A 88 -5.67 4.28 -7.05
CA LEU A 88 -6.90 4.92 -7.51
C LEU A 88 -7.77 5.43 -6.36
N LEU A 89 -7.82 4.69 -5.25
CA LEU A 89 -8.56 5.12 -4.07
C LEU A 89 -7.84 6.22 -3.30
N MET A 90 -6.52 6.15 -3.18
CA MET A 90 -5.73 7.11 -2.40
C MET A 90 -5.64 8.49 -3.06
N LYS A 91 -5.76 8.60 -4.39
CA LYS A 91 -5.78 9.89 -5.10
C LYS A 91 -7.08 10.70 -4.92
N ARG A 92 -8.12 10.13 -4.29
CA ARG A 92 -9.39 10.82 -4.09
C ARG A 92 -9.20 12.11 -3.32
N LYS A 93 -10.00 13.13 -3.63
CA LYS A 93 -9.94 14.43 -2.95
C LYS A 93 -10.72 14.42 -1.62
N GLY A 94 -10.44 15.40 -0.77
CA GLY A 94 -11.14 15.61 0.49
C GLY A 94 -10.82 14.56 1.56
N LYS A 95 -11.80 14.23 2.39
CA LYS A 95 -11.63 13.39 3.59
C LYS A 95 -11.10 11.97 3.31
N HIS A 96 -11.22 11.46 2.10
CA HIS A 96 -10.76 10.13 1.71
C HIS A 96 -9.43 10.12 0.95
N ASN A 97 -8.74 11.26 0.87
CA ASN A 97 -7.40 11.30 0.31
C ASN A 97 -6.43 10.47 1.14
N GLY A 98 -5.57 9.71 0.48
CA GLY A 98 -4.61 8.83 1.12
C GLY A 98 -5.18 7.54 1.72
N GLN A 99 -6.45 7.21 1.43
CA GLN A 99 -7.13 6.06 2.01
C GLN A 99 -7.56 5.03 0.94
N SER A 100 -7.22 3.76 1.15
CA SER A 100 -7.91 2.60 0.60
C SER A 100 -9.16 2.28 1.44
N LEU A 101 -9.97 1.29 1.06
CA LEU A 101 -11.16 0.93 1.84
C LEU A 101 -10.79 0.40 3.22
N GLY A 102 -9.80 -0.49 3.31
CA GLY A 102 -9.32 -1.00 4.60
C GLY A 102 -8.81 0.11 5.51
N LYS A 103 -8.08 1.10 4.95
CA LYS A 103 -7.61 2.26 5.71
C LYS A 103 -8.74 3.16 6.20
N GLN A 104 -9.82 3.32 5.41
CA GLN A 104 -11.01 4.06 5.86
C GLN A 104 -11.66 3.41 7.06
N ILE A 105 -11.83 2.08 7.03
CA ILE A 105 -12.44 1.31 8.12
C ILE A 105 -11.57 1.38 9.39
N CYS A 106 -10.25 1.32 9.23
CA CYS A 106 -9.31 1.41 10.35
C CYS A 106 -9.03 2.85 10.82
N GLY A 107 -9.65 3.88 10.24
CA GLY A 107 -9.48 5.28 10.64
C GLY A 107 -8.04 5.79 10.44
N ILE A 108 -7.35 5.34 9.39
CA ILE A 108 -5.98 5.76 9.08
C ILE A 108 -5.87 6.24 7.63
N ARG A 109 -4.87 7.07 7.34
CA ARG A 109 -4.55 7.56 6.00
C ARG A 109 -3.07 7.66 5.76
N VAL A 110 -2.67 7.61 4.51
CA VAL A 110 -1.30 7.93 4.06
C VAL A 110 -1.25 9.40 3.69
N ILE A 111 -0.22 10.07 4.17
CA ILE A 111 0.12 11.45 3.79
C ILE A 111 1.54 11.48 3.23
N ARG A 112 1.85 12.49 2.44
CA ARG A 112 3.22 12.79 2.04
C ARG A 112 3.98 13.41 3.22
N ALA A 113 5.29 13.31 3.21
CA ALA A 113 6.13 13.88 4.28
C ALA A 113 6.02 15.40 4.40
N ASP A 114 5.72 16.09 3.28
CA ASP A 114 5.47 17.53 3.23
C ASP A 114 4.07 17.94 3.73
N GLY A 115 3.20 16.96 4.00
CA GLY A 115 1.82 17.20 4.42
C GLY A 115 0.82 17.41 3.27
N ASP A 116 1.30 17.46 2.03
CA ASP A 116 0.45 17.62 0.85
C ASP A 116 -0.46 16.40 0.62
N PRO A 117 -1.61 16.60 -0.04
CA PRO A 117 -2.50 15.50 -0.42
C PRO A 117 -1.80 14.49 -1.33
N MET A 118 -2.12 13.20 -1.13
CA MET A 118 -1.65 12.11 -1.99
C MET A 118 -2.14 12.30 -3.43
N ARG A 119 -1.20 12.32 -4.38
CA ARG A 119 -1.47 12.28 -5.83
C ARG A 119 -1.46 10.83 -6.30
N PHE A 120 -1.97 10.60 -7.51
CA PHE A 120 -1.91 9.27 -8.11
C PHE A 120 -0.47 8.77 -8.28
N SER A 121 0.44 9.64 -8.72
CA SER A 121 1.86 9.32 -8.89
C SER A 121 2.50 8.83 -7.60
N ASP A 122 2.27 9.54 -6.51
CA ASP A 122 2.87 9.24 -5.20
C ASP A 122 2.33 7.89 -4.68
N ALA A 123 1.03 7.68 -4.80
CA ALA A 123 0.38 6.43 -4.41
C ALA A 123 0.81 5.25 -5.30
N ALA A 124 0.98 5.46 -6.61
CA ALA A 124 1.45 4.46 -7.55
C ALA A 124 2.92 4.09 -7.31
N MET A 125 3.80 5.07 -7.13
CA MET A 125 5.20 4.84 -6.79
C MET A 125 5.31 4.01 -5.50
N ARG A 126 4.60 4.42 -4.45
CA ARG A 126 4.58 3.72 -3.17
C ARG A 126 4.06 2.29 -3.29
N GLN A 127 2.92 2.08 -3.96
CA GLN A 127 2.23 0.80 -3.99
C GLN A 127 2.78 -0.15 -5.07
N ILE A 128 3.01 0.36 -6.29
CA ILE A 128 3.40 -0.47 -7.43
C ILE A 128 4.92 -0.66 -7.43
N ILE A 129 5.69 0.44 -7.40
CA ILE A 129 7.13 0.37 -7.57
C ILE A 129 7.80 -0.14 -6.28
N TYR A 130 7.58 0.51 -5.14
CA TYR A 130 8.30 0.14 -3.92
C TYR A 130 7.72 -1.09 -3.24
N LYS A 131 6.39 -1.12 -3.01
CA LYS A 131 5.77 -2.21 -2.27
C LYS A 131 5.61 -3.48 -3.10
N SER A 132 5.04 -3.43 -4.31
CA SER A 132 4.82 -4.63 -5.11
C SER A 132 6.10 -5.07 -5.83
N PHE A 133 6.66 -4.22 -6.68
CA PHE A 133 7.81 -4.58 -7.50
C PHE A 133 9.12 -4.67 -6.69
N GLY A 134 9.38 -3.69 -5.82
CA GLY A 134 10.60 -3.68 -5.00
C GLY A 134 10.69 -4.89 -4.06
N LEU A 135 9.61 -5.22 -3.35
CA LEU A 135 9.58 -6.39 -2.48
C LEU A 135 9.62 -7.70 -3.27
N LEU A 136 8.97 -7.76 -4.46
CA LEU A 136 9.06 -8.93 -5.33
C LEU A 136 10.49 -9.18 -5.79
N VAL A 137 11.20 -8.16 -6.28
CA VAL A 137 12.61 -8.26 -6.69
C VAL A 137 13.49 -8.68 -5.51
N ALA A 138 13.33 -8.06 -4.35
CA ALA A 138 14.07 -8.44 -3.14
C ALA A 138 13.81 -9.91 -2.74
N SER A 139 12.58 -10.39 -2.93
CA SER A 139 12.18 -11.78 -2.61
C SER A 139 12.78 -12.82 -3.56
N THR A 140 13.33 -12.43 -4.71
CA THR A 140 14.08 -13.35 -5.58
C THR A 140 15.41 -13.77 -4.96
N PHE A 141 15.98 -12.96 -4.09
CA PHE A 141 17.24 -13.25 -3.38
C PHE A 141 16.98 -13.92 -2.03
N ILE A 142 16.00 -13.43 -1.27
CA ILE A 142 15.65 -13.96 0.05
C ILE A 142 14.12 -14.05 0.13
N PRO A 143 13.52 -15.22 -0.17
CA PRO A 143 12.06 -15.40 -0.18
C PRO A 143 11.44 -15.03 1.16
N ILE A 144 10.26 -14.37 1.11
CA ILE A 144 9.43 -13.98 2.27
C ILE A 144 10.06 -12.90 3.17
N PHE A 145 11.36 -12.92 3.43
CA PHE A 145 12.05 -12.03 4.36
C PHE A 145 11.82 -10.53 4.10
N PRO A 146 11.88 -10.02 2.85
CA PRO A 146 11.61 -8.61 2.58
C PRO A 146 10.20 -8.18 2.97
N TRP A 147 9.20 -9.07 2.80
CA TRP A 147 7.81 -8.81 3.20
C TRP A 147 7.67 -8.73 4.72
N ILE A 148 8.28 -9.68 5.44
CA ILE A 148 8.30 -9.66 6.91
C ILE A 148 8.97 -8.38 7.40
N LEU A 149 10.10 -8.03 6.82
CA LEU A 149 10.86 -6.84 7.20
C LEU A 149 10.06 -5.56 6.94
N ASP A 150 9.42 -5.43 5.78
CA ASP A 150 8.57 -4.27 5.45
C ASP A 150 7.41 -4.10 6.45
N TYR A 151 6.75 -5.20 6.83
CA TYR A 151 5.65 -5.16 7.78
C TYR A 151 6.06 -4.93 9.23
N LEU A 152 7.22 -5.41 9.63
CA LEU A 152 7.71 -5.24 11.01
C LEU A 152 8.48 -3.92 11.20
N TRP A 153 9.05 -3.34 10.14
CA TRP A 153 9.84 -2.11 10.23
C TRP A 153 9.18 -0.99 11.04
N PRO A 154 7.85 -0.73 10.92
CA PRO A 154 7.18 0.30 11.72
C PRO A 154 7.20 0.09 13.23
N THR A 155 7.60 -1.08 13.72
CA THR A 155 7.64 -1.35 15.18
C THR A 155 8.85 -0.73 15.86
N TRP A 156 9.93 -0.44 15.11
CA TRP A 156 11.15 0.17 15.61
C TRP A 156 11.53 1.48 14.93
N ASP A 157 10.88 1.87 13.83
CA ASP A 157 11.08 3.19 13.23
C ASP A 157 10.38 4.26 14.08
N GLU A 158 11.08 5.34 14.44
CA GLU A 158 10.55 6.44 15.28
C GLU A 158 9.31 7.10 14.70
N GLN A 159 9.15 7.10 13.38
CA GLN A 159 7.99 7.62 12.66
C GLN A 159 7.03 6.52 12.20
N HIS A 160 7.20 5.30 12.69
CA HIS A 160 6.40 4.12 12.36
C HIS A 160 6.26 3.87 10.84
N ARG A 161 7.31 4.15 10.05
CA ARG A 161 7.29 3.99 8.59
C ARG A 161 7.67 2.55 8.23
N ALA A 162 6.98 1.96 7.26
CA ALA A 162 7.41 0.74 6.59
C ALA A 162 8.52 1.05 5.59
N LEU A 163 9.23 0.04 5.06
CA LEU A 163 10.30 0.25 4.08
C LEU A 163 9.78 0.96 2.82
N HIS A 164 8.60 0.58 2.33
CA HIS A 164 7.97 1.26 1.21
C HIS A 164 7.47 2.67 1.54
N ASP A 165 7.18 2.99 2.82
CA ASP A 165 6.86 4.35 3.27
C ASP A 165 8.12 5.22 3.26
N LEU A 166 9.26 4.67 3.70
CA LEU A 166 10.57 5.33 3.66
C LEU A 166 10.98 5.66 2.22
N ALA A 167 10.87 4.67 1.32
CA ALA A 167 11.24 4.84 -0.08
C ALA A 167 10.35 5.85 -0.82
N ALA A 168 9.07 5.98 -0.43
CA ALA A 168 8.12 6.90 -1.04
C ALA A 168 7.98 8.24 -0.30
N ASP A 169 8.75 8.47 0.75
CA ASP A 169 8.67 9.63 1.65
C ASP A 169 7.23 9.93 2.10
N THR A 170 6.57 8.90 2.63
CA THR A 170 5.20 8.94 3.11
C THR A 170 5.10 8.53 4.57
N ARG A 171 3.99 8.89 5.21
CA ARG A 171 3.65 8.49 6.59
C ARG A 171 2.21 8.01 6.66
N VAL A 172 1.94 7.13 7.61
CA VAL A 172 0.56 6.70 7.90
C VAL A 172 0.14 7.32 9.23
N VAL A 173 -0.96 8.05 9.20
CA VAL A 173 -1.48 8.80 10.34
C VAL A 173 -2.93 8.42 10.62
N SER A 174 -3.41 8.74 11.82
CA SER A 174 -4.85 8.67 12.13
C SER A 174 -5.62 9.65 11.25
N ALA A 175 -6.81 9.24 10.76
CA ALA A 175 -7.63 10.01 9.80
C ALA A 175 -8.66 10.85 10.52
#